data_5f7ddf37d56521c0cfbd7315f7bf2cd3
#
_entry.id   5f7ddf37d56521c0cfbd7315f7bf2cd3
#
_cell.length_a   1.000
_cell.length_b   1.000
_cell.length_c   1.000
_cell.angle_alpha   90.00
_cell.angle_beta   90.00
_cell.angle_gamma   90.00
#
_symmetry.space_group_name_H-M   'P 1'
#
loop_
_entity.id
_entity.type
_entity.pdbx_description
1 polymer ?
#
loop_
_entity_poly.entity_id
_entity_poly.type
_entity_poly.pdbx_seq_one_letter_code
_entity_poly.pdbx_strand_id
1 'polypeptide(L)'
;MISDFMNEIGMSEIRDRVLNVIRNISFSNRKKSGNHSDQVHRVVQDADRLDAIGAIGIARAFNYGGFRNNPIYTPDEESENTGKSTIGHFYDKLLKLKEMMNTATGRTIAEERHKILENFLEQFYEEWDFGKGTRS
;
A
#
# COMPACT_ATOMS: atom_id res chain seq x y z
N MET A 1 8.85 -24.42 5.48
CA MET A 1 7.38 -24.25 5.22
C MET A 1 7.05 -24.03 3.74
N ILE A 2 7.30 -22.86 3.11
CA ILE A 2 6.98 -22.66 1.65
C ILE A 2 7.84 -23.58 0.77
N SER A 3 9.13 -23.69 1.06
CA SER A 3 10.07 -24.56 0.33
C SER A 3 9.66 -26.04 0.39
N ASP A 4 9.23 -26.51 1.55
CA ASP A 4 8.81 -27.88 1.78
C ASP A 4 7.50 -28.17 1.05
N PHE A 5 6.54 -27.25 1.16
CA PHE A 5 5.27 -27.32 0.44
C PHE A 5 5.47 -27.39 -1.09
N MET A 6 6.38 -26.58 -1.65
CA MET A 6 6.63 -26.61 -3.10
C MET A 6 7.29 -27.92 -3.56
N ASN A 7 8.09 -28.55 -2.71
CA ASN A 7 8.64 -29.87 -2.99
C ASN A 7 7.53 -30.94 -2.97
N GLU A 8 6.60 -30.88 -2.02
CA GLU A 8 5.48 -31.81 -1.90
C GLU A 8 4.55 -31.78 -3.11
N ILE A 9 4.29 -30.58 -3.68
CA ILE A 9 3.43 -30.43 -4.86
C ILE A 9 4.18 -30.58 -6.20
N GLY A 10 5.45 -31.01 -6.18
CA GLY A 10 6.24 -31.26 -7.40
C GLY A 10 6.69 -30.00 -8.15
N MET A 11 6.68 -28.83 -7.50
CA MET A 11 7.06 -27.54 -8.09
C MET A 11 8.48 -27.07 -7.70
N SER A 12 9.38 -28.00 -7.46
CA SER A 12 10.76 -27.72 -7.03
C SER A 12 11.55 -26.89 -8.06
N GLU A 13 11.28 -27.04 -9.36
CA GLU A 13 11.98 -26.32 -10.43
C GLU A 13 11.75 -24.80 -10.39
N ILE A 14 10.57 -24.35 -10.00
CA ILE A 14 10.23 -22.91 -9.90
C ILE A 14 10.38 -22.36 -8.49
N ARG A 15 10.72 -23.21 -7.51
CA ARG A 15 10.84 -22.86 -6.10
C ARG A 15 11.70 -21.63 -5.87
N ASP A 16 12.89 -21.60 -6.44
CA ASP A 16 13.86 -20.51 -6.20
C ASP A 16 13.36 -19.18 -6.78
N ARG A 17 12.64 -19.21 -7.90
CA ARG A 17 11.98 -18.02 -8.48
C ARG A 17 10.88 -17.51 -7.57
N VAL A 18 10.01 -18.39 -7.06
CA VAL A 18 8.93 -18.04 -6.13
C VAL A 18 9.50 -17.47 -4.83
N LEU A 19 10.50 -18.12 -4.24
CA LEU A 19 11.14 -17.62 -3.02
C LEU A 19 11.80 -16.27 -3.23
N ASN A 20 12.41 -16.03 -4.39
CA ASN A 20 13.00 -14.74 -4.73
C ASN A 20 11.93 -13.64 -4.82
N VAL A 21 10.80 -13.90 -5.48
CA VAL A 21 9.67 -12.97 -5.55
C VAL A 21 9.16 -12.65 -4.15
N ILE A 22 8.87 -13.66 -3.33
CA ILE A 22 8.33 -13.48 -1.97
C ILE A 22 9.26 -12.64 -1.09
N ARG A 23 10.59 -12.87 -1.16
CA ARG A 23 11.57 -12.13 -0.35
C ARG A 23 11.68 -10.67 -0.73
N ASN A 24 11.43 -10.33 -1.99
CA ASN A 24 11.68 -9.00 -2.54
C ASN A 24 10.41 -8.19 -2.84
N ILE A 25 9.22 -8.74 -2.59
CA ILE A 25 7.95 -8.08 -2.90
C ILE A 25 7.64 -6.90 -1.97
N SER A 26 8.12 -6.95 -0.73
CA SER A 26 7.77 -5.95 0.29
C SER A 26 8.31 -4.56 -0.04
N PHE A 27 7.47 -3.55 0.20
CA PHE A 27 7.83 -2.14 0.13
C PHE A 27 9.10 -1.80 0.93
N SER A 28 9.25 -2.40 2.11
CA SER A 28 10.38 -2.16 3.02
C SER A 28 11.72 -2.70 2.50
N ASN A 29 11.72 -3.65 1.56
CA ASN A 29 12.93 -4.29 1.04
C ASN A 29 13.47 -3.61 -0.22
N ARG A 30 12.85 -2.53 -0.72
CA ARG A 30 13.23 -1.85 -1.96
C ARG A 30 14.69 -1.40 -2.01
N LYS A 31 15.29 -1.05 -0.87
CA LYS A 31 16.68 -0.57 -0.79
C LYS A 31 17.72 -1.70 -0.89
N LYS A 32 17.30 -2.98 -0.80
CA LYS A 32 18.20 -4.14 -0.77
C LYS A 32 18.16 -5.00 -2.03
N SER A 33 17.17 -4.81 -2.91
CA SER A 33 17.06 -5.63 -4.10
C SER A 33 17.77 -4.97 -5.28
N GLY A 34 18.85 -5.60 -5.70
CA GLY A 34 19.51 -5.31 -6.97
C GLY A 34 18.55 -5.50 -8.15
N ASN A 35 19.00 -5.10 -9.31
CA ASN A 35 18.30 -5.02 -10.58
C ASN A 35 17.45 -6.26 -10.92
N HIS A 36 16.21 -6.33 -10.40
CA HIS A 36 15.28 -7.42 -10.72
C HIS A 36 14.55 -7.09 -12.03
N SER A 37 15.14 -7.54 -13.13
CA SER A 37 14.59 -7.41 -14.48
C SER A 37 13.50 -8.45 -14.78
N ASP A 38 13.15 -9.35 -13.85
CA ASP A 38 12.15 -10.38 -14.07
C ASP A 38 10.75 -9.77 -14.16
N GLN A 39 10.10 -9.95 -15.30
CA GLN A 39 8.74 -9.48 -15.55
C GLN A 39 7.73 -10.02 -14.52
N VAL A 40 7.89 -11.27 -14.09
CA VAL A 40 7.02 -11.88 -13.07
C VAL A 40 7.12 -11.12 -11.75
N HIS A 41 8.33 -10.78 -11.31
CA HIS A 41 8.53 -9.98 -10.09
C HIS A 41 7.84 -8.62 -10.18
N ARG A 42 7.98 -7.93 -11.31
CA ARG A 42 7.36 -6.62 -11.55
C ARG A 42 5.83 -6.67 -11.49
N VAL A 43 5.21 -7.69 -12.11
CA VAL A 43 3.75 -7.89 -12.10
C VAL A 43 3.23 -8.21 -10.71
N VAL A 44 3.89 -9.13 -9.99
CA VAL A 44 3.48 -9.51 -8.63
C VAL A 44 3.64 -8.32 -7.66
N GLN A 45 4.68 -7.53 -7.82
CA GLN A 45 4.90 -6.32 -7.02
C GLN A 45 3.84 -5.25 -7.29
N ASP A 46 3.42 -5.09 -8.55
CA ASP A 46 2.32 -4.17 -8.88
C ASP A 46 0.99 -4.67 -8.31
N ALA A 47 0.72 -5.97 -8.36
CA ALA A 47 -0.48 -6.56 -7.76
C ALA A 47 -0.55 -6.30 -6.24
N ASP A 48 0.55 -6.48 -5.50
CA ASP A 48 0.63 -6.18 -4.07
C ASP A 48 0.35 -4.70 -3.78
N ARG A 49 0.92 -3.80 -4.59
CA ARG A 49 0.69 -2.35 -4.44
C ARG A 49 -0.74 -1.94 -4.77
N LEU A 50 -1.32 -2.52 -5.82
CA LEU A 50 -2.71 -2.27 -6.21
C LEU A 50 -3.70 -2.70 -5.13
N ASP A 51 -3.43 -3.79 -4.42
CA ASP A 51 -4.25 -4.27 -3.31
C ASP A 51 -4.23 -3.32 -2.09
N ALA A 52 -3.22 -2.47 -1.99
CA ALA A 52 -3.09 -1.48 -0.92
C ALA A 52 -3.76 -0.14 -1.20
N ILE A 53 -4.32 0.09 -2.40
CA ILE A 53 -4.95 1.36 -2.80
C ILE A 53 -6.37 1.17 -3.30
N GLY A 54 -7.11 2.28 -3.48
CA GLY A 54 -8.53 2.25 -3.85
C GLY A 54 -9.43 1.91 -2.64
N ALA A 55 -10.70 1.63 -2.89
CA ALA A 55 -11.70 1.41 -1.84
C ALA A 55 -11.33 0.26 -0.87
N ILE A 56 -10.81 -0.84 -1.40
CA ILE A 56 -10.37 -1.98 -0.57
C ILE A 56 -9.12 -1.59 0.24
N GLY A 57 -8.18 -0.86 -0.34
CA GLY A 57 -7.00 -0.35 0.35
C GLY A 57 -7.37 0.56 1.52
N ILE A 58 -8.34 1.45 1.34
CA ILE A 58 -8.89 2.31 2.40
C ILE A 58 -9.47 1.46 3.54
N ALA A 59 -10.36 0.51 3.22
CA ALA A 59 -10.97 -0.37 4.22
C ALA A 59 -9.91 -1.14 5.01
N ARG A 60 -8.89 -1.68 4.34
CA ARG A 60 -7.78 -2.40 4.97
C ARG A 60 -6.93 -1.50 5.86
N ALA A 61 -6.66 -0.26 5.44
CA ALA A 61 -5.89 0.69 6.23
C ALA A 61 -6.58 1.00 7.56
N PHE A 62 -7.88 1.26 7.55
CA PHE A 62 -8.65 1.51 8.78
C PHE A 62 -8.79 0.27 9.66
N ASN A 63 -9.03 -0.90 9.06
CA ASN A 63 -9.08 -2.16 9.81
C ASN A 63 -7.73 -2.44 10.52
N TYR A 64 -6.63 -2.26 9.84
CA TYR A 64 -5.30 -2.43 10.42
C TYR A 64 -4.98 -1.36 11.47
N GLY A 65 -5.34 -0.09 11.20
CA GLY A 65 -5.20 1.01 12.15
C GLY A 65 -5.94 0.72 13.47
N GLY A 66 -7.19 0.27 13.37
CA GLY A 66 -7.98 -0.12 14.54
C GLY A 66 -7.37 -1.30 15.31
N PHE A 67 -6.90 -2.33 14.61
CA PHE A 67 -6.18 -3.45 15.23
C PHE A 67 -4.92 -3.01 15.98
N ARG A 68 -4.21 -1.99 15.47
CA ARG A 68 -3.01 -1.43 16.09
C ARG A 68 -3.27 -0.35 17.13
N ASN A 69 -4.52 -0.04 17.42
CA ASN A 69 -4.91 1.10 18.28
C ASN A 69 -4.37 2.46 17.79
N ASN A 70 -4.16 2.57 16.47
CA ASN A 70 -3.78 3.86 15.90
C ASN A 70 -5.00 4.79 15.84
N PRO A 71 -4.84 6.10 16.13
CA PRO A 71 -5.92 7.06 15.92
C PRO A 71 -6.30 7.10 14.43
N ILE A 72 -7.55 7.45 14.14
CA ILE A 72 -8.02 7.67 12.76
C ILE A 72 -7.24 8.82 12.13
N TYR A 73 -7.20 9.96 12.84
CA TYR A 73 -6.55 11.18 12.40
C TYR A 73 -6.02 11.97 13.62
N THR A 74 -4.91 12.66 13.45
CA THR A 74 -4.33 13.56 14.44
C THR A 74 -4.04 14.90 13.77
N PRO A 75 -4.72 16.02 14.14
CA PRO A 75 -4.60 17.32 13.47
C PRO A 75 -3.19 17.93 13.46
N ASP A 76 -2.35 17.58 14.43
CA ASP A 76 -1.01 18.16 14.63
C ASP A 76 0.11 17.36 13.95
N GLU A 77 -0.22 16.41 13.05
CA GLU A 77 0.77 15.59 12.35
C GLU A 77 1.54 16.32 11.24
N GLU A 78 1.43 17.63 11.09
CA GLU A 78 2.24 18.40 10.12
C GLU A 78 3.74 18.41 10.43
N SER A 79 4.17 17.94 11.60
CA SER A 79 5.58 17.91 11.98
C SER A 79 6.04 16.51 12.44
N GLU A 80 6.92 15.88 11.68
CA GLU A 80 7.87 14.81 12.02
C GLU A 80 7.33 13.45 12.55
N ASN A 81 6.02 13.27 12.79
CA ASN A 81 5.40 12.06 13.28
C ASN A 81 4.27 11.56 12.36
N THR A 82 4.37 11.79 11.07
CA THR A 82 3.57 11.12 10.04
C THR A 82 3.65 9.60 10.29
N GLY A 83 2.55 8.89 10.17
CA GLY A 83 2.53 7.44 10.37
C GLY A 83 1.99 6.94 11.70
N LYS A 84 1.65 7.80 12.64
CA LYS A 84 0.97 7.40 13.89
C LYS A 84 -0.54 7.24 13.69
N SER A 85 -1.17 8.02 12.79
CA SER A 85 -2.59 7.89 12.49
C SER A 85 -2.83 7.08 11.21
N THR A 86 -4.06 6.60 11.04
CA THR A 86 -4.46 5.91 9.81
C THR A 86 -4.43 6.86 8.61
N ILE A 87 -4.89 8.11 8.76
CA ILE A 87 -4.82 9.14 7.70
C ILE A 87 -3.36 9.50 7.39
N GLY A 88 -2.49 9.63 8.40
CA GLY A 88 -1.06 9.86 8.18
C GLY A 88 -0.43 8.79 7.29
N HIS A 89 -0.83 7.52 7.44
CA HIS A 89 -0.36 6.42 6.60
C HIS A 89 -0.72 6.59 5.10
N PHE A 90 -1.81 7.29 4.76
CA PHE A 90 -2.13 7.61 3.37
C PHE A 90 -1.02 8.46 2.74
N TYR A 91 -0.55 9.48 3.42
CA TYR A 91 0.52 10.38 2.93
C TYR A 91 1.89 9.72 2.96
N ASP A 92 2.18 8.95 3.98
CA ASP A 92 3.47 8.26 4.10
C ASP A 92 3.67 7.21 3.05
N LYS A 93 2.61 6.49 2.66
CA LYS A 93 2.73 5.33 1.80
C LYS A 93 1.71 5.27 0.66
N LEU A 94 0.40 5.30 0.94
CA LEU A 94 -0.60 4.87 -0.03
C LEU A 94 -0.63 5.78 -1.26
N LEU A 95 -0.57 7.10 -1.09
CA LEU A 95 -0.56 8.07 -2.18
C LEU A 95 0.70 7.97 -3.06
N LYS A 96 1.80 7.42 -2.54
CA LYS A 96 3.05 7.25 -3.29
C LYS A 96 3.08 6.00 -4.16
N LEU A 97 2.16 5.04 -3.93
CA LEU A 97 2.20 3.75 -4.61
C LEU A 97 1.92 3.85 -6.12
N LYS A 98 1.14 4.81 -6.56
CA LYS A 98 0.88 5.06 -7.98
C LYS A 98 2.17 5.25 -8.78
N GLU A 99 3.08 6.09 -8.28
CA GLU A 99 4.36 6.39 -8.93
C GLU A 99 5.35 5.21 -8.91
N MET A 100 5.04 4.18 -8.13
CA MET A 100 5.90 3.03 -7.95
C MET A 100 5.54 1.86 -8.87
N MET A 101 4.50 1.97 -9.69
CA MET A 101 4.07 0.90 -10.59
C MET A 101 5.11 0.62 -11.67
N ASN A 102 5.38 -0.66 -11.87
CA ASN A 102 6.40 -1.12 -12.82
C ASN A 102 5.85 -1.31 -14.23
N THR A 103 4.57 -1.69 -14.37
CA THR A 103 3.93 -2.04 -15.64
C THR A 103 2.96 -0.96 -16.11
N ALA A 104 2.70 -0.88 -17.42
CA ALA A 104 1.72 0.05 -17.97
C ALA A 104 0.30 -0.24 -17.43
N THR A 105 -0.09 -1.51 -17.41
CA THR A 105 -1.39 -1.94 -16.87
C THR A 105 -1.51 -1.58 -15.38
N GLY A 106 -0.46 -1.83 -14.59
CA GLY A 106 -0.42 -1.46 -13.17
C GLY A 106 -0.62 0.05 -12.97
N ARG A 107 0.03 0.89 -13.79
CA ARG A 107 -0.13 2.35 -13.74
C ARG A 107 -1.56 2.79 -14.03
N THR A 108 -2.16 2.27 -15.11
CA THR A 108 -3.55 2.63 -15.48
C THR A 108 -4.53 2.33 -14.34
N ILE A 109 -4.44 1.11 -13.77
CA ILE A 109 -5.31 0.72 -12.65
C ILE A 109 -5.01 1.56 -11.39
N ALA A 110 -3.73 1.86 -11.14
CA ALA A 110 -3.33 2.66 -10.00
C ALA A 110 -3.82 4.11 -10.08
N GLU A 111 -3.89 4.71 -11.27
CA GLU A 111 -4.45 6.04 -11.47
C GLU A 111 -5.92 6.12 -11.06
N GLU A 112 -6.73 5.13 -11.46
CA GLU A 112 -8.14 5.06 -11.07
C GLU A 112 -8.30 4.88 -9.55
N ARG A 113 -7.53 3.97 -8.96
CA ARG A 113 -7.58 3.71 -7.52
C ARG A 113 -7.03 4.86 -6.69
N HIS A 114 -6.07 5.60 -7.20
CA HIS A 114 -5.51 6.78 -6.56
C HIS A 114 -6.56 7.92 -6.45
N LYS A 115 -7.35 8.15 -7.49
CA LYS A 115 -8.47 9.11 -7.43
C LYS A 115 -9.48 8.77 -6.33
N ILE A 116 -9.70 7.48 -6.06
CA ILE A 116 -10.57 7.07 -4.96
C ILE A 116 -9.97 7.47 -3.61
N LEU A 117 -8.64 7.35 -3.44
CA LEU A 117 -7.96 7.81 -2.22
C LEU A 117 -8.08 9.34 -2.06
N GLU A 118 -7.83 10.10 -3.13
CA GLU A 118 -7.92 11.57 -3.12
C GLU A 118 -9.33 12.03 -2.75
N ASN A 119 -10.35 11.51 -3.43
CA ASN A 119 -11.75 11.83 -3.16
C ASN A 119 -12.16 11.47 -1.72
N PHE A 120 -11.70 10.31 -1.22
CA PHE A 120 -11.95 9.92 0.17
C PHE A 120 -11.33 10.92 1.16
N LEU A 121 -10.09 11.35 0.95
CA LEU A 121 -9.43 12.30 1.83
C LEU A 121 -10.12 13.67 1.80
N GLU A 122 -10.54 14.14 0.62
CA GLU A 122 -11.31 15.39 0.47
C GLU A 122 -12.58 15.33 1.32
N GLN A 123 -13.41 14.30 1.13
CA GLN A 123 -14.65 14.12 1.89
C GLN A 123 -14.38 13.94 3.40
N PHE A 124 -13.33 13.19 3.76
CA PHE A 124 -12.95 13.01 5.16
C PHE A 124 -12.64 14.33 5.85
N TYR A 125 -11.88 15.23 5.20
CA TYR A 125 -11.54 16.53 5.79
C TYR A 125 -12.72 17.47 5.82
N GLU A 126 -13.57 17.49 4.82
CA GLU A 126 -14.81 18.28 4.81
C GLU A 126 -15.70 17.89 6.01
N GLU A 127 -15.89 16.60 6.25
CA GLU A 127 -16.70 16.11 7.37
C GLU A 127 -16.00 16.38 8.73
N TRP A 128 -14.68 16.19 8.79
CA TRP A 128 -13.91 16.39 10.04
C TRP A 128 -13.91 17.85 10.48
N ASP A 129 -13.85 18.79 9.54
CA ASP A 129 -13.78 20.22 9.81
C ASP A 129 -15.16 20.91 9.83
N PHE A 130 -16.24 20.18 9.52
CA PHE A 130 -17.59 20.71 9.39
C PHE A 130 -18.07 21.53 10.60
N GLY A 131 -17.58 21.25 11.80
CA GLY A 131 -17.92 22.00 13.02
C GLY A 131 -17.03 23.22 13.32
N LYS A 132 -15.92 23.40 12.58
CA LYS A 132 -14.94 24.47 12.88
C LYS A 132 -15.24 25.79 12.15
N GLY A 133 -16.05 25.76 11.07
CA GLY A 133 -16.38 26.92 10.22
C GLY A 133 -17.53 27.81 10.72
N THR A 134 -18.22 27.47 11.80
CA THR A 134 -19.44 28.16 12.28
C THR A 134 -19.27 28.86 13.63
N ARG A 135 -18.05 29.22 14.02
CA ARG A 135 -17.82 30.14 15.16
C ARG A 135 -17.32 31.48 14.62
N SER A 136 -18.24 32.27 14.08
CA SER A 136 -18.13 33.72 13.96
C SER A 136 -19.03 34.35 15.01
#